data_615c5367abb677567559a5151eb26d0c
#
_entry.id   615c5367abb677567559a5151eb26d0c
#
_cell.length_a   1.000
_cell.length_b   1.000
_cell.length_c   1.000
_cell.angle_alpha   90.00
_cell.angle_beta   90.00
_cell.angle_gamma   90.00
#
_symmetry.space_group_name_H-M   'P 1'
#
loop_
_entity.id
_entity.type
_entity.pdbx_description
1 polymer ?
#
loop_
_entity_poly.entity_id
_entity_poly.type
_entity_poly.pdbx_seq_one_letter_code
_entity_poly.pdbx_strand_id
1 'polypeptide(L)'
;MIVLRLSAAAFFACQVTAAAAQLSCSAPQSQMIEVELLFGRNIGGRLGVSEAQWRAFLAREVSPRFPDGLTVFDTAGQWRDAKTKVLVREPGKIVRIIVAADDGVKEKLDAVADAYIKRFRQDSVGIVTRPACVQFKARP
;
A
#
# COMPACT_ATOMS: atom_id res chain seq x y z
N MET A 1 -20.31 60.32 35.52
CA MET A 1 -19.15 59.64 34.95
C MET A 1 -19.27 58.14 35.25
N ILE A 2 -19.65 57.37 34.25
CA ILE A 2 -19.81 55.89 34.37
C ILE A 2 -18.57 55.29 33.77
N VAL A 3 -17.76 54.60 34.57
CA VAL A 3 -16.54 53.88 34.14
C VAL A 3 -16.92 52.46 33.74
N LEU A 4 -16.90 52.19 32.45
CA LEU A 4 -17.17 50.86 31.87
C LEU A 4 -15.89 50.02 31.99
N ARG A 5 -15.89 48.96 32.81
CA ARG A 5 -14.79 48.00 32.90
C ARG A 5 -14.97 46.91 31.83
N LEU A 6 -14.08 46.88 30.82
CA LEU A 6 -13.97 45.77 29.90
C LEU A 6 -13.20 44.64 30.59
N SER A 7 -13.86 43.51 30.79
CA SER A 7 -13.20 42.26 31.19
C SER A 7 -12.75 41.52 29.93
N ALA A 8 -11.42 41.37 29.73
CA ALA A 8 -10.84 40.55 28.67
C ALA A 8 -10.89 39.09 29.11
N ALA A 9 -11.71 38.29 28.46
CA ALA A 9 -11.70 36.84 28.62
C ALA A 9 -10.56 36.25 27.77
N ALA A 10 -9.54 35.71 28.41
CA ALA A 10 -8.44 34.99 27.73
C ALA A 10 -8.93 33.58 27.34
N PHE A 11 -9.12 33.33 26.04
CA PHE A 11 -9.36 31.99 25.51
C PHE A 11 -8.05 31.23 25.49
N PHE A 12 -7.87 30.26 26.38
CA PHE A 12 -6.79 29.31 26.38
C PHE A 12 -7.12 28.22 25.34
N ALA A 13 -6.56 28.30 24.14
CA ALA A 13 -6.65 27.23 23.13
C ALA A 13 -5.75 26.07 23.55
N CYS A 14 -6.32 24.99 24.03
CA CYS A 14 -5.61 23.73 24.28
C CYS A 14 -5.23 23.12 22.95
N GLN A 15 -3.97 23.22 22.55
CA GLN A 15 -3.44 22.56 21.37
C GLN A 15 -3.14 21.11 21.70
N VAL A 16 -4.00 20.20 21.25
CA VAL A 16 -3.75 18.77 21.31
C VAL A 16 -2.78 18.41 20.18
N THR A 17 -1.50 18.32 20.48
CA THR A 17 -0.51 17.75 19.55
C THR A 17 -0.67 16.24 19.56
N ALA A 18 -1.25 15.66 18.50
CA ALA A 18 -1.25 14.23 18.27
C ALA A 18 0.19 13.78 17.97
N ALA A 19 0.89 13.24 18.95
CA ALA A 19 2.16 12.56 18.74
C ALA A 19 1.87 11.28 17.98
N ALA A 20 2.24 11.23 16.69
CA ALA A 20 2.26 9.98 15.95
C ALA A 20 3.28 9.05 16.61
N ALA A 21 2.81 7.93 17.15
CA ALA A 21 3.69 6.91 17.73
C ALA A 21 4.59 6.36 16.62
N GLN A 22 5.87 6.70 16.67
CA GLN A 22 6.86 6.13 15.75
C GLN A 22 7.13 4.69 16.16
N LEU A 23 7.07 3.77 15.20
CA LEU A 23 7.43 2.39 15.41
C LEU A 23 8.93 2.32 15.75
N SER A 24 9.28 1.88 16.95
CA SER A 24 10.67 1.61 17.35
C SER A 24 10.93 0.11 17.35
N CYS A 25 11.96 -0.32 16.62
CA CYS A 25 12.34 -1.73 16.54
C CYS A 25 13.48 -2.03 17.53
N SER A 26 13.38 -3.18 18.18
CA SER A 26 14.45 -3.67 19.07
C SER A 26 15.44 -4.53 18.28
N ALA A 27 16.74 -4.37 18.56
CA ALA A 27 17.77 -5.23 17.97
C ALA A 27 17.44 -6.72 18.21
N PRO A 28 17.67 -7.61 17.24
CA PRO A 28 18.34 -7.38 15.95
C PRO A 28 17.40 -6.99 14.79
N GLN A 29 16.17 -6.55 15.06
CA GLN A 29 15.23 -6.11 14.02
C GLN A 29 15.61 -4.72 13.48
N SER A 30 15.37 -4.53 12.18
CA SER A 30 15.49 -3.24 11.51
C SER A 30 14.10 -2.69 11.16
N GLN A 31 13.95 -1.38 11.19
CA GLN A 31 12.75 -0.73 10.72
C GLN A 31 12.71 -0.73 9.19
N MET A 32 11.65 -1.27 8.62
CA MET A 32 11.42 -1.38 7.18
C MET A 32 9.97 -1.00 6.86
N ILE A 33 9.64 -0.98 5.58
CA ILE A 33 8.27 -0.87 5.10
C ILE A 33 7.84 -2.22 4.54
N GLU A 34 6.70 -2.72 4.99
CA GLU A 34 5.97 -3.79 4.33
C GLU A 34 4.97 -3.17 3.36
N VAL A 35 5.04 -3.61 2.11
CA VAL A 35 4.15 -3.19 1.04
C VAL A 35 3.37 -4.39 0.54
N GLU A 36 2.08 -4.19 0.28
CA GLU A 36 1.26 -5.13 -0.48
C GLU A 36 0.65 -4.42 -1.69
N LEU A 37 0.91 -4.97 -2.88
CA LEU A 37 0.25 -4.59 -4.13
C LEU A 37 -0.84 -5.60 -4.44
N LEU A 38 -2.09 -5.13 -4.56
CA LEU A 38 -3.26 -5.97 -4.80
C LEU A 38 -3.69 -5.85 -6.26
N PHE A 39 -3.59 -6.95 -7.00
CA PHE A 39 -3.88 -7.02 -8.43
C PHE A 39 -5.12 -7.87 -8.68
N GLY A 40 -6.18 -7.27 -9.21
CA GLY A 40 -7.30 -8.01 -9.78
C GLY A 40 -6.92 -8.64 -11.12
N ARG A 41 -7.52 -9.76 -11.46
CA ARG A 41 -7.23 -10.47 -12.72
C ARG A 41 -8.41 -10.53 -13.69
N ASN A 42 -9.55 -9.96 -13.33
CA ASN A 42 -10.68 -9.88 -14.24
C ASN A 42 -10.52 -8.70 -15.23
N ILE A 43 -11.00 -8.91 -16.45
CA ILE A 43 -11.20 -7.86 -17.45
C ILE A 43 -12.64 -8.00 -17.95
N GLY A 44 -13.45 -6.96 -17.78
CA GLY A 44 -14.86 -7.01 -18.17
C GLY A 44 -15.67 -8.12 -17.46
N GLY A 45 -15.39 -8.34 -16.18
CA GLY A 45 -16.13 -9.31 -15.35
C GLY A 45 -15.74 -10.79 -15.52
N ARG A 46 -14.70 -11.08 -16.29
CA ARG A 46 -14.17 -12.45 -16.50
C ARG A 46 -12.67 -12.47 -16.26
N LEU A 47 -12.13 -13.66 -15.96
CA LEU A 47 -10.68 -13.85 -15.91
C LEU A 47 -10.04 -13.43 -17.23
N GLY A 48 -9.30 -12.33 -17.23
CA GLY A 48 -8.68 -11.74 -18.41
C GLY A 48 -7.16 -11.74 -18.36
N VAL A 49 -6.57 -11.78 -17.16
CA VAL A 49 -5.10 -11.87 -16.99
C VAL A 49 -4.74 -13.32 -16.72
N SER A 50 -4.18 -14.00 -17.73
CA SER A 50 -3.73 -15.37 -17.60
C SER A 50 -2.50 -15.50 -16.70
N GLU A 51 -2.20 -16.70 -16.23
CA GLU A 51 -1.02 -16.97 -15.41
C GLU A 51 0.30 -16.68 -16.16
N ALA A 52 0.35 -16.95 -17.46
CA ALA A 52 1.50 -16.62 -18.29
C ALA A 52 1.72 -15.12 -18.43
N GLN A 53 0.63 -14.35 -18.60
CA GLN A 53 0.70 -12.90 -18.67
C GLN A 53 1.11 -12.30 -17.34
N TRP A 54 0.58 -12.84 -16.23
CA TRP A 54 0.99 -12.44 -14.88
C TRP A 54 2.48 -12.68 -14.64
N ARG A 55 3.00 -13.88 -14.90
CA ARG A 55 4.42 -14.19 -14.75
C ARG A 55 5.31 -13.28 -15.59
N ALA A 56 4.91 -12.99 -16.83
CA ALA A 56 5.64 -12.06 -17.70
C ALA A 56 5.62 -10.63 -17.17
N PHE A 57 4.51 -10.18 -16.56
CA PHE A 57 4.42 -8.88 -15.91
C PHE A 57 5.32 -8.82 -14.67
N LEU A 58 5.23 -9.80 -13.80
CA LEU A 58 6.04 -9.90 -12.58
C LEU A 58 7.54 -9.81 -12.92
N ALA A 59 8.00 -10.58 -13.90
CA ALA A 59 9.40 -10.63 -14.30
C ALA A 59 9.91 -9.33 -14.94
N ARG A 60 9.06 -8.59 -15.65
CA ARG A 60 9.48 -7.40 -16.40
C ARG A 60 9.29 -6.11 -15.65
N GLU A 61 8.26 -6.02 -14.81
CA GLU A 61 7.87 -4.77 -14.18
C GLU A 61 8.14 -4.75 -12.67
N VAL A 62 7.90 -5.87 -11.98
CA VAL A 62 8.01 -5.89 -10.51
C VAL A 62 9.42 -6.29 -10.07
N SER A 63 9.90 -7.47 -10.51
CA SER A 63 11.19 -8.01 -10.04
C SER A 63 12.38 -7.10 -10.28
N PRO A 64 12.49 -6.36 -11.41
CA PRO A 64 13.63 -5.46 -11.61
C PRO A 64 13.62 -4.23 -10.69
N ARG A 65 12.43 -3.82 -10.21
CA ARG A 65 12.28 -2.67 -9.31
C ARG A 65 12.50 -3.04 -7.85
N PHE A 66 12.30 -4.33 -7.52
CA PHE A 66 12.43 -4.86 -6.17
C PHE A 66 13.29 -6.14 -6.17
N PRO A 67 14.60 -6.00 -6.51
CA PRO A 67 15.50 -7.15 -6.71
C PRO A 67 15.82 -7.88 -5.40
N ASP A 68 15.68 -7.24 -4.24
CA ASP A 68 16.02 -7.82 -2.94
C ASP A 68 15.02 -8.88 -2.48
N GLY A 69 13.86 -8.97 -3.12
CA GLY A 69 12.90 -10.02 -2.89
C GLY A 69 11.45 -9.55 -2.82
N LEU A 70 10.59 -10.48 -3.13
CA LEU A 70 9.14 -10.33 -3.05
C LEU A 70 8.48 -11.69 -2.83
N THR A 71 7.25 -11.67 -2.32
CA THR A 71 6.43 -12.87 -2.19
C THR A 71 5.12 -12.67 -2.92
N VAL A 72 4.70 -13.66 -3.68
CA VAL A 72 3.43 -13.64 -4.42
C VAL A 72 2.45 -14.60 -3.80
N PHE A 73 1.23 -14.12 -3.57
CA PHE A 73 0.09 -14.92 -3.11
C PHE A 73 -0.99 -14.96 -4.18
N ASP A 74 -1.56 -16.14 -4.40
CA ASP A 74 -2.83 -16.27 -5.08
C ASP A 74 -3.97 -15.92 -4.14
N THR A 75 -4.93 -15.14 -4.62
CA THR A 75 -6.04 -14.67 -3.81
C THR A 75 -7.37 -14.77 -4.54
N ALA A 76 -8.45 -14.81 -3.76
CA ALA A 76 -9.81 -14.64 -4.24
C ALA A 76 -10.40 -13.42 -3.53
N GLY A 77 -10.63 -12.38 -4.30
CA GLY A 77 -11.21 -11.13 -3.81
C GLY A 77 -12.70 -11.03 -4.09
N GLN A 78 -13.37 -10.18 -3.34
CA GLN A 78 -14.73 -9.76 -3.66
C GLN A 78 -14.94 -8.30 -3.24
N TRP A 79 -15.65 -7.57 -4.08
CA TRP A 79 -15.98 -6.17 -3.84
C TRP A 79 -17.34 -5.84 -4.43
N ARG A 80 -17.93 -4.76 -3.96
CA ARG A 80 -19.21 -4.30 -4.47
C ARG A 80 -18.99 -3.19 -5.49
N ASP A 81 -19.42 -3.42 -6.72
CA ASP A 81 -19.39 -2.38 -7.76
C ASP A 81 -20.18 -1.15 -7.31
N ALA A 82 -19.56 0.01 -7.38
CA ALA A 82 -20.17 1.25 -6.87
C ALA A 82 -21.39 1.70 -7.68
N LYS A 83 -21.43 1.37 -8.97
CA LYS A 83 -22.51 1.78 -9.90
C LYS A 83 -23.66 0.77 -9.88
N THR A 84 -23.34 -0.50 -10.11
CA THR A 84 -24.34 -1.56 -10.26
C THR A 84 -24.80 -2.17 -8.93
N LYS A 85 -24.06 -1.92 -7.84
CA LYS A 85 -24.25 -2.52 -6.50
C LYS A 85 -24.12 -4.05 -6.48
N VAL A 86 -23.69 -4.66 -7.57
CA VAL A 86 -23.48 -6.11 -7.68
C VAL A 86 -22.18 -6.48 -6.97
N LEU A 87 -22.20 -7.63 -6.31
CA LEU A 87 -21.01 -8.23 -5.71
C LEU A 87 -20.19 -8.92 -6.81
N VAL A 88 -19.00 -8.38 -7.06
CA VAL A 88 -18.02 -8.95 -8.00
C VAL A 88 -17.08 -9.86 -7.23
N ARG A 89 -16.81 -11.05 -7.78
CA ARG A 89 -15.79 -11.98 -7.27
C ARG A 89 -14.72 -12.16 -8.34
N GLU A 90 -13.47 -12.09 -7.94
CA GLU A 90 -12.36 -12.24 -8.87
C GLU A 90 -11.15 -12.92 -8.24
N PRO A 91 -10.43 -13.73 -9.04
CA PRO A 91 -9.10 -14.15 -8.66
C PRO A 91 -8.15 -12.95 -8.69
N GLY A 92 -7.19 -12.93 -7.81
CA GLY A 92 -6.21 -11.86 -7.71
C GLY A 92 -4.82 -12.38 -7.39
N LYS A 93 -3.89 -11.45 -7.34
CA LYS A 93 -2.53 -11.65 -6.81
C LYS A 93 -2.23 -10.57 -5.78
N ILE A 94 -1.54 -10.95 -4.73
CA ILE A 94 -0.89 -10.00 -3.81
C ILE A 94 0.61 -10.17 -3.97
N VAL A 95 1.31 -9.07 -4.20
CA VAL A 95 2.77 -9.02 -4.12
C VAL A 95 3.13 -8.32 -2.83
N ARG A 96 3.78 -9.05 -1.93
CA ARG A 96 4.34 -8.50 -0.69
C ARG A 96 5.82 -8.24 -0.88
N ILE A 97 6.25 -7.05 -0.47
CA ILE A 97 7.63 -6.57 -0.57
C ILE A 97 8.03 -6.04 0.80
N ILE A 98 9.20 -6.40 1.26
CA ILE A 98 9.82 -5.81 2.46
C ILE A 98 11.01 -4.98 1.97
N VAL A 99 10.99 -3.69 2.23
CA VAL A 99 11.95 -2.74 1.68
C VAL A 99 12.32 -1.67 2.70
N ALA A 100 13.53 -1.14 2.63
CA ALA A 100 13.90 0.03 3.39
C ALA A 100 13.05 1.25 2.99
N ALA A 101 12.75 2.10 3.97
CA ALA A 101 12.07 3.36 3.68
C ALA A 101 13.05 4.32 3.02
N ASP A 102 13.00 4.45 1.70
CA ASP A 102 13.76 5.42 0.92
C ASP A 102 12.84 6.25 0.02
N ASP A 103 13.36 7.35 -0.49
CA ASP A 103 12.59 8.31 -1.29
C ASP A 103 12.15 7.77 -2.67
N GLY A 104 12.69 6.62 -3.12
CA GLY A 104 12.38 6.03 -4.41
C GLY A 104 11.34 4.91 -4.38
N VAL A 105 10.90 4.48 -3.20
CA VAL A 105 9.93 3.35 -3.07
C VAL A 105 8.59 3.71 -3.66
N LYS A 106 8.08 4.91 -3.37
CA LYS A 106 6.78 5.35 -3.85
C LYS A 106 6.72 5.37 -5.38
N GLU A 107 7.73 5.95 -6.02
CA GLU A 107 7.81 6.05 -7.48
C GLU A 107 7.88 4.67 -8.14
N LYS A 108 8.59 3.72 -7.54
CA LYS A 108 8.64 2.33 -8.02
C LYS A 108 7.28 1.64 -7.92
N LEU A 109 6.55 1.86 -6.82
CA LEU A 109 5.22 1.29 -6.60
C LEU A 109 4.21 1.85 -7.59
N ASP A 110 4.19 3.18 -7.76
CA ASP A 110 3.33 3.86 -8.72
C ASP A 110 3.60 3.37 -10.15
N ALA A 111 4.87 3.27 -10.55
CA ALA A 111 5.24 2.77 -11.87
C ALA A 111 4.77 1.33 -12.12
N VAL A 112 4.82 0.46 -11.11
CA VAL A 112 4.29 -0.91 -11.22
C VAL A 112 2.77 -0.90 -11.36
N ALA A 113 2.07 -0.10 -10.54
CA ALA A 113 0.62 0.01 -10.60
C ALA A 113 0.14 0.54 -11.96
N ASP A 114 0.75 1.62 -12.44
CA ASP A 114 0.43 2.23 -13.73
C ASP A 114 0.67 1.27 -14.90
N ALA A 115 1.79 0.54 -14.87
CA ALA A 115 2.10 -0.46 -15.89
C ALA A 115 1.05 -1.59 -15.93
N TYR A 116 0.56 -2.04 -14.76
CA TYR A 116 -0.49 -3.06 -14.68
C TYR A 116 -1.82 -2.54 -15.20
N ILE A 117 -2.25 -1.37 -14.72
CA ILE A 117 -3.48 -0.70 -15.13
C ILE A 117 -3.51 -0.51 -16.65
N LYS A 118 -2.44 0.07 -17.20
CA LYS A 118 -2.32 0.30 -18.65
C LYS A 118 -2.33 -0.99 -19.45
N ARG A 119 -1.56 -1.99 -19.04
CA ARG A 119 -1.38 -3.24 -19.79
C ARG A 119 -2.64 -4.10 -19.81
N PHE A 120 -3.35 -4.18 -18.67
CA PHE A 120 -4.47 -5.08 -18.50
C PHE A 120 -5.82 -4.37 -18.39
N ARG A 121 -5.85 -3.06 -18.64
CA ARG A 121 -7.08 -2.25 -18.60
C ARG A 121 -7.83 -2.41 -17.28
N GLN A 122 -7.07 -2.37 -16.19
CA GLN A 122 -7.63 -2.43 -14.84
C GLN A 122 -8.07 -1.04 -14.39
N ASP A 123 -9.07 -0.98 -13.53
CA ASP A 123 -9.53 0.30 -12.96
C ASP A 123 -8.56 0.82 -11.89
N SER A 124 -7.92 -0.10 -11.15
CA SER A 124 -6.98 0.25 -10.07
C SER A 124 -6.08 -0.91 -9.68
N VAL A 125 -5.01 -0.58 -8.96
CA VAL A 125 -4.18 -1.51 -8.17
C VAL A 125 -4.19 -0.99 -6.73
N GLY A 126 -4.52 -1.84 -5.77
CA GLY A 126 -4.42 -1.47 -4.36
C GLY A 126 -2.96 -1.42 -3.92
N ILE A 127 -2.58 -0.38 -3.18
CA ILE A 127 -1.26 -0.24 -2.58
C ILE A 127 -1.46 -0.05 -1.07
N VAL A 128 -0.95 -0.97 -0.28
CA VAL A 128 -0.96 -0.91 1.17
C VAL A 128 0.47 -0.80 1.66
N THR A 129 0.75 0.18 2.50
CA THR A 129 2.07 0.34 3.11
C THR A 129 1.93 0.44 4.62
N ARG A 130 2.82 -0.24 5.34
CA ARG A 130 2.88 -0.17 6.79
C ARG A 130 4.32 -0.29 7.30
N PRO A 131 4.70 0.43 8.36
CA PRO A 131 5.99 0.22 9.01
C PRO A 131 6.03 -1.16 9.64
N ALA A 132 7.18 -1.82 9.55
CA ALA A 132 7.40 -3.16 10.09
C ALA A 132 8.78 -3.27 10.73
N CYS A 133 8.88 -4.05 11.82
CA CYS A 133 10.15 -4.48 12.39
C CYS A 133 10.51 -5.83 11.79
N VAL A 134 11.62 -5.91 11.06
CA VAL A 134 11.98 -7.09 10.27
C VAL A 134 13.37 -7.59 10.65
N GLN A 135 13.51 -8.90 10.75
CA GLN A 135 14.78 -9.60 10.91
C GLN A 135 14.86 -10.74 9.91
N PHE A 136 15.89 -10.75 9.09
CA PHE A 136 16.24 -11.91 8.27
C PHE A 136 17.31 -12.73 9.01
N LYS A 137 16.91 -13.83 9.62
CA LYS A 137 17.83 -14.70 10.33
C LYS A 137 18.60 -15.58 9.36
N ALA A 138 19.91 -15.34 9.21
CA ALA A 138 20.80 -16.19 8.44
C ALA A 138 21.08 -17.53 9.16
N ARG A 139 21.58 -18.50 8.40
CA ARG A 139 22.15 -19.72 9.01
C ARG A 139 23.37 -19.36 9.85
N PRO A 140 23.61 -20.05 10.96
CA PRO A 140 24.84 -19.94 11.71
C PRO A 140 26.05 -20.42 10.90
#